data_c1154794727742d575da7bb7c4a6fbf9
#
_entry.id   c1154794727742d575da7bb7c4a6fbf9
#
_cell.length_a   1.000
_cell.length_b   1.000
_cell.length_c   1.000
_cell.angle_alpha   90.00
_cell.angle_beta   90.00
_cell.angle_gamma   90.00
#
_symmetry.space_group_name_H-M   'P 1'
#
loop_
_entity.id
_entity.type
_entity.pdbx_description
1 polymer ?
#
loop_
_entity_poly.entity_id
_entity_poly.type
_entity_poly.pdbx_seq_one_letter_code
_entity_poly.pdbx_strand_id
1 'polypeptide(L)'
;MEHTINLNLGRATIGDLFIKNKISQLRDGSTLENIQLKIPNYQRPYKWTARNAIQLLDDIIEARNNNKEVYRVGTLILHREQETKDNEVFNIVDGQQRSITFSLLLYALYELEEGAKQRKIKFLTQKVSDNTYNQHNISNNLNAFRRRVYKDSNNKENVNFINDMKRLRDFIEKRCELIIVITDDISTAFQFFDSQNARGKALYPHDLLKAYHLREMADLDNTKVEQVVKEWEKIPQDKLASFFGDYLYRIKEWINGNWSYNLSEHNIYKFKGINKMARTPYAQFYKSAFSYADFINSSAMPFVSGIREVNAFQLNTPIIAGKPFFDYTKHYYNILKDISGQ
;
A
#
# COMPACT_ATOMS: atom_id res chain seq x y z
N MET A 1 9.87 29.13 -6.62
CA MET A 1 10.57 28.46 -5.51
C MET A 1 10.74 27.01 -5.93
N GLU A 2 11.96 26.63 -6.23
CA GLU A 2 12.28 25.23 -6.47
C GLU A 2 12.05 24.47 -5.14
N HIS A 3 11.08 23.56 -5.13
CA HIS A 3 10.93 22.63 -4.03
C HIS A 3 12.15 21.71 -4.05
N THR A 4 13.11 21.98 -3.19
CA THR A 4 14.22 21.05 -2.94
C THR A 4 13.59 19.79 -2.35
N ILE A 5 13.56 18.73 -3.16
CA ILE A 5 13.05 17.42 -2.73
C ILE A 5 14.01 16.89 -1.66
N ASN A 6 13.55 16.87 -0.42
CA ASN A 6 14.34 16.31 0.69
C ASN A 6 14.24 14.79 0.64
N LEU A 7 15.23 14.17 0.00
CA LEU A 7 15.33 12.72 -0.16
C LEU A 7 16.45 12.20 0.72
N ASN A 8 16.11 11.42 1.74
CA ASN A 8 17.08 10.73 2.59
C ASN A 8 17.16 9.26 2.21
N LEU A 9 18.38 8.81 1.93
CA LEU A 9 18.69 7.41 1.69
C LEU A 9 19.34 6.82 2.93
N GLY A 10 19.01 5.57 3.23
CA GLY A 10 19.58 4.87 4.36
C GLY A 10 19.55 3.36 4.19
N ARG A 11 19.98 2.67 5.23
CA ARG A 11 19.88 1.24 5.37
C ARG A 11 19.53 0.86 6.81
N ALA A 12 18.84 -0.22 6.96
CA ALA A 12 18.54 -0.81 8.25
C ALA A 12 18.54 -2.32 8.15
N THR A 13 19.05 -2.98 9.19
CA THR A 13 18.85 -4.43 9.32
C THR A 13 17.41 -4.71 9.71
N ILE A 14 16.95 -5.92 9.45
CA ILE A 14 15.61 -6.37 9.85
C ILE A 14 15.44 -6.26 11.37
N GLY A 15 16.47 -6.60 12.15
CA GLY A 15 16.44 -6.47 13.62
C GLY A 15 16.38 -5.03 14.09
N ASP A 16 17.14 -4.12 13.46
CA ASP A 16 17.09 -2.70 13.82
C ASP A 16 15.69 -2.13 13.55
N LEU A 17 15.13 -2.44 12.37
CA LEU A 17 13.86 -1.86 11.93
C LEU A 17 12.65 -2.37 12.74
N PHE A 18 12.52 -3.69 12.93
CA PHE A 18 11.31 -4.29 13.50
C PHE A 18 11.41 -4.66 14.98
N ILE A 19 12.63 -4.76 15.53
CA ILE A 19 12.85 -5.08 16.95
C ILE A 19 13.27 -3.86 17.73
N LYS A 20 14.22 -3.08 17.21
CA LYS A 20 14.76 -1.91 17.90
C LYS A 20 14.06 -0.59 17.50
N ASN A 21 13.22 -0.62 16.46
CA ASN A 21 12.50 0.54 15.92
C ASN A 21 13.46 1.70 15.55
N LYS A 22 14.51 1.37 14.79
CA LYS A 22 15.50 2.36 14.34
C LYS A 22 15.94 2.12 12.90
N ILE A 23 16.42 3.18 12.24
CA ILE A 23 17.12 3.13 10.97
C ILE A 23 18.59 3.38 11.24
N SER A 24 19.41 2.36 11.00
CA SER A 24 20.78 2.28 11.54
C SER A 24 21.76 3.25 10.90
N GLN A 25 21.53 3.61 9.62
CA GLN A 25 22.45 4.48 8.90
C GLN A 25 21.73 5.23 7.79
N LEU A 26 21.73 6.56 7.87
CA LEU A 26 21.36 7.45 6.78
C LEU A 26 22.60 7.84 5.97
N ARG A 27 22.37 8.46 4.80
CA ARG A 27 23.44 8.90 3.89
C ARG A 27 24.42 9.86 4.53
N ASP A 28 23.95 10.69 5.44
CA ASP A 28 24.77 11.65 6.23
C ASP A 28 25.48 11.01 7.44
N GLY A 29 25.34 9.69 7.62
CA GLY A 29 25.89 8.96 8.75
C GLY A 29 25.04 8.98 10.02
N SER A 30 23.94 9.72 10.06
CA SER A 30 23.04 9.78 11.21
C SER A 30 22.21 8.50 11.36
N THR A 31 21.60 8.35 12.52
CA THR A 31 20.69 7.25 12.89
C THR A 31 19.36 7.85 13.33
N LEU A 32 18.25 7.21 12.91
CA LEU A 32 16.93 7.54 13.44
C LEU A 32 16.51 6.49 14.45
N GLU A 33 16.17 6.94 15.65
CA GLU A 33 15.74 6.08 16.75
C GLU A 33 14.28 6.33 17.12
N ASN A 34 13.67 5.36 17.81
CA ASN A 34 12.28 5.42 18.24
C ASN A 34 11.28 5.67 17.10
N ILE A 35 11.58 5.14 15.91
CA ILE A 35 10.68 5.28 14.76
C ILE A 35 9.42 4.45 14.93
N GLN A 36 8.32 4.95 14.38
CA GLN A 36 7.09 4.21 14.25
C GLN A 36 6.75 4.01 12.76
N LEU A 37 6.78 2.75 12.31
CA LEU A 37 6.32 2.40 10.98
C LEU A 37 4.80 2.20 10.99
N LYS A 38 4.10 2.83 10.06
CA LYS A 38 2.65 2.66 9.86
C LYS A 38 2.36 2.08 8.46
N ILE A 39 1.33 1.27 8.39
CA ILE A 39 0.72 0.86 7.12
C ILE A 39 -0.48 1.77 6.88
N PRO A 40 -0.39 2.71 5.91
CA PRO A 40 -1.50 3.63 5.66
C PRO A 40 -2.71 2.89 5.06
N ASN A 41 -3.90 3.48 5.24
CA ASN A 41 -5.16 2.89 4.76
C ASN A 41 -5.25 2.77 3.23
N TYR A 42 -4.45 3.55 2.48
CA TYR A 42 -4.38 3.45 1.03
C TYR A 42 -3.58 2.23 0.53
N GLN A 43 -2.84 1.55 1.41
CA GLN A 43 -2.09 0.36 1.04
C GLN A 43 -3.04 -0.80 0.74
N ARG A 44 -2.67 -1.58 -0.29
CA ARG A 44 -3.39 -2.81 -0.64
C ARG A 44 -3.32 -3.82 0.51
N PRO A 45 -4.33 -4.71 0.63
CA PRO A 45 -4.28 -5.80 1.59
C PRO A 45 -3.03 -6.67 1.46
N TYR A 46 -2.67 -7.37 2.54
CA TYR A 46 -1.58 -8.33 2.51
C TYR A 46 -1.95 -9.53 1.62
N LYS A 47 -1.26 -9.67 0.47
CA LYS A 47 -1.59 -10.66 -0.57
C LYS A 47 -0.56 -11.79 -0.71
N TRP A 48 0.58 -11.71 -0.02
CA TRP A 48 1.55 -12.79 -0.09
C TRP A 48 0.97 -14.08 0.48
N THR A 49 1.11 -15.13 -0.31
CA THR A 49 0.68 -16.48 0.06
C THR A 49 1.77 -17.19 0.86
N ALA A 50 1.44 -18.34 1.47
CA ALA A 50 2.41 -19.18 2.14
C ALA A 50 3.59 -19.58 1.23
N ARG A 51 3.36 -19.74 -0.08
CA ARG A 51 4.43 -19.99 -1.05
C ARG A 51 5.43 -18.85 -1.13
N ASN A 52 4.96 -17.59 -1.20
CA ASN A 52 5.85 -16.43 -1.22
C ASN A 52 6.63 -16.29 0.09
N ALA A 53 5.96 -16.52 1.22
CA ALA A 53 6.57 -16.43 2.55
C ALA A 53 7.67 -17.50 2.74
N ILE A 54 7.40 -18.72 2.35
CA ILE A 54 8.38 -19.82 2.44
C ILE A 54 9.53 -19.62 1.45
N GLN A 55 9.26 -19.16 0.23
CA GLN A 55 10.31 -18.82 -0.72
C GLN A 55 11.29 -17.80 -0.14
N LEU A 56 10.77 -16.71 0.48
CA LEU A 56 11.63 -15.73 1.16
C LEU A 56 12.50 -16.39 2.26
N LEU A 57 11.91 -17.28 3.05
CA LEU A 57 12.65 -18.00 4.11
C LEU A 57 13.74 -18.89 3.50
N ASP A 58 13.44 -19.64 2.44
CA ASP A 58 14.40 -20.52 1.78
C ASP A 58 15.56 -19.71 1.17
N ASP A 59 15.29 -18.57 0.54
CA ASP A 59 16.31 -17.65 0.01
C ASP A 59 17.23 -17.11 1.14
N ILE A 60 16.67 -16.83 2.31
CA ILE A 60 17.43 -16.39 3.49
C ILE A 60 18.31 -17.55 4.04
N ILE A 61 17.76 -18.75 4.12
CA ILE A 61 18.51 -19.94 4.56
C ILE A 61 19.69 -20.22 3.61
N GLU A 62 19.44 -20.11 2.30
CA GLU A 62 20.50 -20.25 1.31
C GLU A 62 21.59 -19.16 1.46
N ALA A 63 21.18 -17.90 1.64
CA ALA A 63 22.13 -16.80 1.87
C ALA A 63 22.98 -17.03 3.15
N ARG A 64 22.37 -17.52 4.22
CA ARG A 64 23.05 -17.88 5.46
C ARG A 64 24.04 -19.03 5.22
N ASN A 65 23.62 -20.10 4.56
CA ASN A 65 24.46 -21.27 4.28
C ASN A 65 25.66 -20.92 3.39
N ASN A 66 25.50 -19.93 2.51
CA ASN A 66 26.57 -19.38 1.70
C ASN A 66 27.43 -18.35 2.44
N ASN A 67 27.29 -18.20 3.76
CA ASN A 67 28.02 -17.27 4.63
C ASN A 67 28.04 -15.82 4.14
N LYS A 68 26.95 -15.34 3.54
CA LYS A 68 26.88 -13.95 3.12
C LYS A 68 26.97 -13.01 4.32
N GLU A 69 27.90 -12.06 4.25
CA GLU A 69 28.06 -11.03 5.30
C GLU A 69 26.85 -10.13 5.39
N VAL A 70 26.26 -9.78 4.25
CA VAL A 70 25.05 -8.97 4.10
C VAL A 70 24.15 -9.59 3.03
N TYR A 71 22.88 -9.73 3.35
CA TYR A 71 21.86 -10.16 2.41
C TYR A 71 20.80 -9.06 2.26
N ARG A 72 20.81 -8.39 1.09
CA ARG A 72 19.87 -7.32 0.77
C ARG A 72 18.54 -7.89 0.32
N VAL A 73 17.51 -7.62 1.11
CA VAL A 73 16.17 -8.18 0.91
C VAL A 73 15.21 -7.24 0.17
N GLY A 74 15.71 -6.08 -0.25
CA GLY A 74 15.00 -5.13 -1.10
C GLY A 74 15.01 -3.71 -0.57
N THR A 75 14.05 -2.91 -1.06
CA THR A 75 13.89 -1.50 -0.70
C THR A 75 12.60 -1.30 0.09
N LEU A 76 12.63 -0.35 1.02
CA LEU A 76 11.49 0.16 1.77
C LEU A 76 11.36 1.66 1.50
N ILE A 77 10.24 2.11 0.96
CA ILE A 77 9.97 3.52 0.70
C ILE A 77 9.06 4.04 1.80
N LEU A 78 9.52 5.07 2.48
CA LEU A 78 8.89 5.67 3.64
C LEU A 78 8.53 7.13 3.35
N HIS A 79 7.32 7.51 3.68
CA HIS A 79 6.90 8.90 3.75
C HIS A 79 6.87 9.32 5.21
N ARG A 80 7.63 10.37 5.55
CA ARG A 80 7.63 10.93 6.90
C ARG A 80 6.31 11.69 7.11
N GLU A 81 5.56 11.31 8.13
CA GLU A 81 4.40 12.06 8.59
C GLU A 81 4.88 13.25 9.42
N GLN A 82 4.25 14.43 9.30
CA GLN A 82 4.66 15.61 10.08
C GLN A 82 4.63 15.29 11.59
N GLU A 83 5.69 15.64 12.28
CA GLU A 83 6.08 15.23 13.63
C GLU A 83 5.02 15.45 14.71
N THR A 84 4.83 14.44 15.56
CA THR A 84 4.50 14.62 16.97
C THR A 84 5.78 14.62 17.80
N LYS A 85 5.86 15.44 18.84
CA LYS A 85 7.10 15.79 19.58
C LYS A 85 7.97 14.63 20.09
N ASP A 86 7.49 13.39 20.12
CA ASP A 86 8.17 12.28 20.79
C ASP A 86 8.50 11.05 19.92
N ASN A 87 7.92 10.92 18.72
CA ASN A 87 8.18 9.79 17.83
C ASN A 87 8.12 10.21 16.36
N GLU A 88 9.13 9.84 15.59
CA GLU A 88 9.06 9.97 14.14
C GLU A 88 8.18 8.88 13.53
N VAL A 89 7.12 9.28 12.85
CA VAL A 89 6.16 8.38 12.23
C VAL A 89 6.41 8.31 10.73
N PHE A 90 6.55 7.10 10.22
CA PHE A 90 6.79 6.83 8.82
C PHE A 90 5.70 5.94 8.23
N ASN A 91 5.05 6.42 7.20
CA ASN A 91 4.10 5.66 6.41
C ASN A 91 4.83 4.82 5.37
N ILE A 92 4.58 3.52 5.34
CA ILE A 92 5.15 2.61 4.33
C ILE A 92 4.43 2.85 3.01
N VAL A 93 5.16 3.36 2.01
CA VAL A 93 4.65 3.54 0.64
C VAL A 93 4.95 2.31 -0.22
N ASP A 94 6.15 1.72 -0.07
CA ASP A 94 6.49 0.42 -0.66
C ASP A 94 7.24 -0.47 0.33
N GLY A 95 7.14 -1.78 0.14
CA GLY A 95 7.76 -2.79 0.99
C GLY A 95 6.82 -3.37 2.06
N GLN A 96 5.54 -3.00 2.08
CA GLN A 96 4.55 -3.49 3.04
C GLN A 96 4.51 -5.02 3.13
N GLN A 97 4.41 -5.71 2.00
CA GLN A 97 4.29 -7.18 1.97
C GLN A 97 5.49 -7.83 2.66
N ARG A 98 6.70 -7.37 2.34
CA ARG A 98 7.95 -7.84 2.96
C ARG A 98 8.01 -7.52 4.44
N SER A 99 7.64 -6.31 4.83
CA SER A 99 7.64 -5.86 6.23
C SER A 99 6.75 -6.74 7.11
N ILE A 100 5.52 -7.03 6.66
CA ILE A 100 4.61 -7.95 7.35
C ILE A 100 5.22 -9.34 7.41
N THR A 101 5.74 -9.86 6.30
CA THR A 101 6.29 -11.21 6.24
C THR A 101 7.50 -11.39 7.15
N PHE A 102 8.45 -10.43 7.18
CA PHE A 102 9.58 -10.47 8.11
C PHE A 102 9.12 -10.41 9.57
N SER A 103 8.14 -9.59 9.86
CA SER A 103 7.59 -9.49 11.22
C SER A 103 6.92 -10.78 11.66
N LEU A 104 6.20 -11.47 10.76
CA LEU A 104 5.60 -12.78 11.05
C LEU A 104 6.67 -13.87 11.23
N LEU A 105 7.73 -13.84 10.43
CA LEU A 105 8.85 -14.79 10.54
C LEU A 105 9.60 -14.61 11.86
N LEU A 106 9.95 -13.38 12.22
CA LEU A 106 10.57 -13.08 13.52
C LEU A 106 9.68 -13.52 14.69
N TYR A 107 8.37 -13.24 14.57
CA TYR A 107 7.40 -13.68 15.60
C TYR A 107 7.43 -15.21 15.78
N ALA A 108 7.42 -15.97 14.68
CA ALA A 108 7.47 -17.44 14.75
C ALA A 108 8.79 -17.95 15.36
N LEU A 109 9.91 -17.31 15.06
CA LEU A 109 11.23 -17.67 15.61
C LEU A 109 11.34 -17.34 17.11
N TYR A 110 10.83 -16.19 17.55
CA TYR A 110 10.80 -15.84 18.97
C TYR A 110 9.83 -16.73 19.77
N GLU A 111 8.68 -17.07 19.19
CA GLU A 111 7.72 -17.99 19.81
C GLU A 111 8.35 -19.34 20.11
N LEU A 112 9.22 -19.83 19.24
CA LEU A 112 9.96 -21.08 19.44
C LEU A 112 10.92 -21.03 20.61
N GLU A 113 11.61 -19.89 20.81
CA GLU A 113 12.66 -19.74 21.82
C GLU A 113 12.12 -19.36 23.21
N GLU A 114 11.20 -18.43 23.25
CA GLU A 114 10.73 -17.82 24.51
C GLU A 114 9.42 -18.44 25.04
N GLY A 115 8.81 -19.36 24.26
CA GLY A 115 7.52 -19.95 24.60
C GLY A 115 6.40 -18.92 24.67
N ALA A 116 5.53 -19.01 25.69
CA ALA A 116 4.41 -18.09 25.86
C ALA A 116 4.79 -16.65 26.28
N LYS A 117 6.05 -16.37 26.60
CA LYS A 117 6.55 -15.03 26.89
C LYS A 117 6.94 -14.31 25.59
N GLN A 118 5.93 -13.99 24.79
CA GLN A 118 6.11 -13.43 23.45
C GLN A 118 6.71 -12.02 23.49
N ARG A 119 7.79 -11.83 22.75
CA ARG A 119 8.30 -10.49 22.44
C ARG A 119 7.31 -9.77 21.53
N LYS A 120 6.73 -8.66 22.00
CA LYS A 120 5.79 -7.88 21.18
C LYS A 120 6.55 -7.19 20.06
N ILE A 121 6.32 -7.63 18.82
CA ILE A 121 6.77 -6.90 17.64
C ILE A 121 5.77 -5.76 17.40
N LYS A 122 6.17 -4.52 17.72
CA LYS A 122 5.27 -3.33 17.65
C LYS A 122 4.60 -3.20 16.29
N PHE A 123 5.30 -3.54 15.22
CA PHE A 123 4.76 -3.45 13.86
C PHE A 123 3.52 -4.34 13.66
N LEU A 124 3.47 -5.52 14.29
CA LEU A 124 2.31 -6.45 14.20
C LEU A 124 1.12 -6.05 15.09
N THR A 125 1.32 -5.12 16.04
CA THR A 125 0.22 -4.65 16.91
C THR A 125 -0.65 -3.59 16.25
N GLN A 126 -0.28 -3.11 15.07
CA GLN A 126 -1.08 -2.15 14.31
C GLN A 126 -2.33 -2.85 13.78
N LYS A 127 -3.46 -2.13 13.79
CA LYS A 127 -4.64 -2.54 13.04
C LYS A 127 -4.31 -2.51 11.55
N VAL A 128 -3.81 -3.61 11.03
CA VAL A 128 -3.86 -3.86 9.59
C VAL A 128 -5.33 -3.96 9.25
N SER A 129 -5.79 -3.14 8.29
CA SER A 129 -7.22 -3.00 7.96
C SER A 129 -8.00 -4.32 8.14
N ASP A 130 -9.16 -4.27 8.80
CA ASP A 130 -10.03 -5.42 9.16
C ASP A 130 -10.58 -6.19 7.94
N ASN A 131 -9.77 -6.31 6.88
CA ASN A 131 -10.12 -7.08 5.71
C ASN A 131 -9.91 -8.57 6.02
N THR A 132 -10.96 -9.36 5.88
CA THR A 132 -10.94 -10.83 6.08
C THR A 132 -9.82 -11.51 5.28
N TYR A 133 -9.46 -10.99 4.09
CA TYR A 133 -8.32 -11.48 3.30
C TYR A 133 -6.97 -11.25 3.97
N ASN A 134 -6.78 -10.12 4.64
CA ASN A 134 -5.56 -9.84 5.40
C ASN A 134 -5.36 -10.85 6.52
N GLN A 135 -6.40 -11.08 7.32
CA GLN A 135 -6.35 -11.99 8.46
C GLN A 135 -6.08 -13.43 8.00
N HIS A 136 -6.70 -13.87 6.90
CA HIS A 136 -6.49 -15.20 6.34
C HIS A 136 -5.03 -15.41 5.88
N ASN A 137 -4.47 -14.49 5.08
CA ASN A 137 -3.10 -14.62 4.59
C ASN A 137 -2.07 -14.49 5.71
N ILE A 138 -2.28 -13.58 6.67
CA ILE A 138 -1.42 -13.42 7.85
C ILE A 138 -1.40 -14.73 8.66
N SER A 139 -2.56 -15.29 8.95
CA SER A 139 -2.69 -16.54 9.69
C SER A 139 -2.05 -17.71 8.94
N ASN A 140 -2.30 -17.83 7.63
CA ASN A 140 -1.73 -18.89 6.81
C ASN A 140 -0.20 -18.81 6.73
N ASN A 141 0.34 -17.62 6.58
CA ASN A 141 1.79 -17.42 6.49
C ASN A 141 2.47 -17.67 7.84
N LEU A 142 1.87 -17.19 8.93
CA LEU A 142 2.37 -17.50 10.27
C LEU A 142 2.36 -19.02 10.53
N ASN A 143 1.29 -19.70 10.18
CA ASN A 143 1.20 -21.15 10.32
C ASN A 143 2.16 -21.89 9.38
N ALA A 144 2.46 -21.36 8.20
CA ALA A 144 3.48 -21.90 7.31
C ALA A 144 4.88 -21.77 7.92
N PHE A 145 5.23 -20.62 8.49
CA PHE A 145 6.48 -20.43 9.22
C PHE A 145 6.58 -21.34 10.43
N ARG A 146 5.53 -21.42 11.26
CA ARG A 146 5.49 -22.34 12.38
C ARG A 146 5.77 -23.77 11.93
N ARG A 147 5.04 -24.27 10.92
CA ARG A 147 5.24 -25.61 10.38
C ARG A 147 6.67 -25.82 9.87
N ARG A 148 7.26 -24.84 9.18
CA ARG A 148 8.62 -24.94 8.65
C ARG A 148 9.67 -24.91 9.75
N VAL A 149 9.47 -24.07 10.76
CA VAL A 149 10.34 -23.92 11.94
C VAL A 149 10.17 -25.09 12.91
N TYR A 150 8.94 -25.65 13.06
CA TYR A 150 8.66 -26.76 13.97
C TYR A 150 8.72 -28.16 13.31
N LYS A 151 8.81 -28.25 11.97
CA LYS A 151 8.77 -29.55 11.26
C LYS A 151 9.86 -30.50 11.71
N ASP A 152 10.99 -29.99 12.15
CA ASP A 152 12.09 -30.78 12.70
C ASP A 152 11.98 -30.98 14.23
N SER A 153 10.92 -30.43 14.86
CA SER A 153 10.75 -30.40 16.33
C SER A 153 10.02 -31.63 16.91
N ASN A 154 9.84 -32.70 16.15
CA ASN A 154 9.44 -33.98 16.77
C ASN A 154 10.42 -34.44 17.87
N ASN A 155 11.54 -33.74 18.01
CA ASN A 155 12.50 -33.81 19.10
C ASN A 155 12.66 -32.41 19.74
N LYS A 156 11.68 -32.01 20.57
CA LYS A 156 11.71 -30.72 21.32
C LYS A 156 12.95 -30.54 22.21
N GLU A 157 13.74 -31.60 22.43
CA GLU A 157 14.97 -31.60 23.19
C GLU A 157 16.25 -31.51 22.35
N ASN A 158 16.11 -31.34 21.01
CA ASN A 158 17.30 -31.23 20.16
C ASN A 158 17.93 -29.84 20.26
N VAL A 159 18.88 -29.70 21.16
CA VAL A 159 19.68 -28.49 21.39
C VAL A 159 20.30 -27.96 20.09
N ASN A 160 20.67 -28.82 19.16
CA ASN A 160 21.24 -28.46 17.88
C ASN A 160 20.21 -27.74 16.99
N PHE A 161 18.96 -28.18 16.98
CA PHE A 161 17.87 -27.54 16.23
C PHE A 161 17.57 -26.16 16.79
N ILE A 162 17.41 -25.99 18.09
CA ILE A 162 17.18 -24.71 18.74
C ILE A 162 18.32 -23.74 18.44
N ASN A 163 19.57 -24.22 18.51
CA ASN A 163 20.75 -23.42 18.21
C ASN A 163 20.79 -23.02 16.71
N ASP A 164 20.36 -23.87 15.80
CA ASP A 164 20.28 -23.53 14.38
C ASP A 164 19.20 -22.46 14.11
N MET A 165 18.05 -22.54 14.78
CA MET A 165 16.99 -21.52 14.70
C MET A 165 17.45 -20.18 15.30
N LYS A 166 18.20 -20.18 16.39
CA LYS A 166 18.85 -18.98 16.94
C LYS A 166 19.83 -18.37 15.94
N ARG A 167 20.67 -19.18 15.29
CA ARG A 167 21.59 -18.72 14.24
C ARG A 167 20.83 -18.13 13.06
N LEU A 168 19.70 -18.74 12.65
CA LEU A 168 18.85 -18.22 11.59
C LEU A 168 18.25 -16.88 11.98
N ARG A 169 17.70 -16.76 13.19
CA ARG A 169 17.18 -15.48 13.69
C ARG A 169 18.27 -14.42 13.72
N ASP A 170 19.43 -14.73 14.27
CA ASP A 170 20.57 -13.82 14.35
C ASP A 170 21.03 -13.35 12.96
N PHE A 171 21.03 -14.24 11.98
CA PHE A 171 21.32 -13.89 10.60
C PHE A 171 20.27 -12.92 10.03
N ILE A 172 18.96 -13.19 10.25
CA ILE A 172 17.88 -12.32 9.81
C ILE A 172 18.02 -10.94 10.46
N GLU A 173 18.23 -10.87 11.75
CA GLU A 173 18.29 -9.61 12.49
C GLU A 173 19.53 -8.77 12.16
N LYS A 174 20.67 -9.40 11.94
CA LYS A 174 21.97 -8.71 11.86
C LYS A 174 22.53 -8.60 10.44
N ARG A 175 22.10 -9.48 9.52
CA ARG A 175 22.67 -9.60 8.17
C ARG A 175 21.68 -9.36 7.05
N CYS A 176 20.37 -9.51 7.29
CA CYS A 176 19.35 -9.12 6.31
C CYS A 176 19.10 -7.62 6.38
N GLU A 177 19.35 -6.90 5.27
CA GLU A 177 19.22 -5.45 5.19
C GLU A 177 18.16 -5.03 4.19
N LEU A 178 17.48 -3.91 4.51
CA LEU A 178 16.66 -3.11 3.62
C LEU A 178 17.38 -1.82 3.27
N ILE A 179 17.29 -1.42 2.01
CA ILE A 179 17.60 -0.06 1.59
C ILE A 179 16.38 0.80 1.94
N ILE A 180 16.61 1.90 2.63
CA ILE A 180 15.55 2.79 3.08
C ILE A 180 15.59 4.06 2.24
N VAL A 181 14.44 4.43 1.70
CA VAL A 181 14.22 5.70 1.00
C VAL A 181 13.20 6.49 1.81
N ILE A 182 13.57 7.65 2.33
CA ILE A 182 12.71 8.51 3.12
C ILE A 182 12.47 9.80 2.34
N THR A 183 11.24 10.24 2.28
CA THR A 183 10.86 11.56 1.75
C THR A 183 9.75 12.18 2.57
N ASP A 184 9.77 13.52 2.65
CA ASP A 184 8.74 14.31 3.29
C ASP A 184 7.60 14.66 2.30
N ASP A 185 7.83 14.43 0.99
CA ASP A 185 6.81 14.60 -0.05
C ASP A 185 6.23 13.26 -0.52
N ILE A 186 4.97 13.07 -0.25
CA ILE A 186 4.24 11.84 -0.62
C ILE A 186 4.19 11.60 -2.15
N SER A 187 4.20 12.67 -2.96
CA SER A 187 4.22 12.55 -4.42
C SER A 187 5.53 11.95 -4.90
N THR A 188 6.63 12.40 -4.33
CA THR A 188 7.97 11.86 -4.57
C THR A 188 8.04 10.38 -4.13
N ALA A 189 7.48 10.03 -2.97
CA ALA A 189 7.40 8.63 -2.54
C ALA A 189 6.71 7.74 -3.57
N PHE A 190 5.59 8.19 -4.13
CA PHE A 190 4.89 7.45 -5.17
C PHE A 190 5.66 7.40 -6.49
N GLN A 191 6.37 8.45 -6.89
CA GLN A 191 7.23 8.41 -8.09
C GLN A 191 8.35 7.36 -7.94
N PHE A 192 8.97 7.26 -6.76
CA PHE A 192 9.95 6.20 -6.50
C PHE A 192 9.32 4.81 -6.53
N PHE A 193 8.16 4.66 -5.92
CA PHE A 193 7.40 3.42 -5.97
C PHE A 193 7.10 3.00 -7.41
N ASP A 194 6.62 3.90 -8.26
CA ASP A 194 6.33 3.65 -9.67
C ASP A 194 7.60 3.26 -10.43
N SER A 195 8.71 3.98 -10.23
CA SER A 195 9.97 3.71 -10.90
C SER A 195 10.60 2.35 -10.53
N GLN A 196 10.40 1.90 -9.29
CA GLN A 196 10.88 0.58 -8.84
C GLN A 196 10.00 -0.55 -9.37
N ASN A 197 8.70 -0.36 -9.47
CA ASN A 197 7.76 -1.35 -9.97
C ASN A 197 7.87 -1.54 -11.49
N ALA A 198 8.38 -0.56 -12.24
CA ALA A 198 8.69 -0.69 -13.66
C ALA A 198 9.73 -1.80 -13.96
N ARG A 199 10.47 -2.26 -12.95
CA ARG A 199 11.46 -3.36 -13.06
C ARG A 199 10.95 -4.71 -12.53
N GLY A 200 9.74 -4.75 -11.90
CA GLY A 200 9.11 -5.94 -11.34
C GLY A 200 7.83 -6.32 -12.09
N LYS A 201 6.90 -6.98 -11.40
CA LYS A 201 5.55 -7.17 -11.93
C LYS A 201 4.86 -5.81 -11.95
N ALA A 202 4.65 -5.26 -13.15
CA ALA A 202 4.03 -3.96 -13.34
C ALA A 202 2.71 -3.86 -12.54
N LEU A 203 2.52 -2.75 -11.85
CA LEU A 203 1.22 -2.43 -11.25
C LEU A 203 0.21 -2.19 -12.37
N TYR A 204 -1.02 -2.54 -12.09
CA TYR A 204 -2.08 -2.15 -13.00
C TYR A 204 -2.26 -0.61 -12.94
N PRO A 205 -2.56 0.04 -14.07
CA PRO A 205 -2.81 1.49 -14.10
C PRO A 205 -3.86 1.94 -13.09
N HIS A 206 -4.86 1.12 -12.81
CA HIS A 206 -5.90 1.41 -11.81
C HIS A 206 -5.40 1.36 -10.36
N ASP A 207 -4.33 0.60 -10.04
CA ASP A 207 -3.70 0.63 -8.72
C ASP A 207 -2.99 1.98 -8.48
N LEU A 208 -2.33 2.52 -9.52
CA LEU A 208 -1.71 3.85 -9.48
C LEU A 208 -2.76 4.96 -9.30
N LEU A 209 -3.89 4.85 -10.00
CA LEU A 209 -5.01 5.77 -9.84
C LEU A 209 -5.60 5.70 -8.44
N LYS A 210 -5.82 4.50 -7.91
CA LYS A 210 -6.26 4.30 -6.53
C LYS A 210 -5.35 5.05 -5.54
N ALA A 211 -4.05 4.80 -5.62
CA ALA A 211 -3.08 5.43 -4.72
C ALA A 211 -3.10 6.96 -4.82
N TYR A 212 -3.15 7.49 -6.05
CA TYR A 212 -3.24 8.93 -6.30
C TYR A 212 -4.48 9.55 -5.64
N HIS A 213 -5.67 8.98 -5.87
CA HIS A 213 -6.92 9.54 -5.36
C HIS A 213 -7.09 9.37 -3.85
N LEU A 214 -6.59 8.29 -3.26
CA LEU A 214 -6.58 8.13 -1.81
C LEU A 214 -5.71 9.18 -1.13
N ARG A 215 -4.59 9.58 -1.75
CA ARG A 215 -3.80 10.71 -1.28
C ARG A 215 -4.59 12.01 -1.23
N GLU A 216 -5.38 12.29 -2.27
CA GLU A 216 -6.23 13.49 -2.31
C GLU A 216 -7.37 13.47 -1.27
N MET A 217 -7.55 12.32 -0.57
CA MET A 217 -8.51 12.13 0.53
C MET A 217 -7.87 12.23 1.92
N ALA A 218 -6.60 12.62 2.04
CA ALA A 218 -5.87 12.63 3.31
C ALA A 218 -6.54 13.44 4.43
N ASP A 219 -7.38 14.44 4.10
CA ASP A 219 -8.10 15.27 5.07
C ASP A 219 -9.46 14.67 5.49
N LEU A 220 -9.87 13.57 4.88
CA LEU A 220 -11.13 12.92 5.22
C LEU A 220 -10.94 12.01 6.45
N ASP A 221 -12.04 11.82 7.18
CA ASP A 221 -12.07 10.87 8.27
C ASP A 221 -11.65 9.45 7.80
N ASN A 222 -10.80 8.80 8.57
CA ASN A 222 -10.27 7.47 8.28
C ASN A 222 -11.37 6.45 7.98
N THR A 223 -12.52 6.54 8.63
CA THR A 223 -13.68 5.65 8.41
C THR A 223 -14.21 5.76 6.99
N LYS A 224 -14.26 6.97 6.42
CA LYS A 224 -14.70 7.21 5.03
C LYS A 224 -13.68 6.67 4.03
N VAL A 225 -12.39 6.86 4.31
CA VAL A 225 -11.30 6.32 3.48
C VAL A 225 -11.34 4.79 3.47
N GLU A 226 -11.50 4.16 4.64
CA GLU A 226 -11.63 2.71 4.77
C GLU A 226 -12.82 2.15 4.01
N GLN A 227 -13.97 2.83 4.07
CA GLN A 227 -15.17 2.42 3.32
C GLN A 227 -14.91 2.42 1.81
N VAL A 228 -14.31 3.49 1.28
CA VAL A 228 -13.97 3.60 -0.14
C VAL A 228 -12.99 2.48 -0.56
N VAL A 229 -11.97 2.22 0.26
CA VAL A 229 -11.00 1.14 0.00
C VAL A 229 -11.70 -0.22 0.03
N LYS A 230 -12.58 -0.48 1.00
CA LYS A 230 -13.35 -1.74 1.07
C LYS A 230 -14.22 -1.95 -0.17
N GLU A 231 -14.88 -0.91 -0.64
CA GLU A 231 -15.71 -1.00 -1.85
C GLU A 231 -14.87 -1.29 -3.10
N TRP A 232 -13.73 -0.60 -3.26
CA TRP A 232 -12.81 -0.83 -4.36
C TRP A 232 -12.25 -2.27 -4.37
N GLU A 233 -11.81 -2.77 -3.21
CA GLU A 233 -11.22 -4.12 -3.07
C GLU A 233 -12.24 -5.27 -3.27
N LYS A 234 -13.55 -4.98 -3.25
CA LYS A 234 -14.58 -5.97 -3.62
C LYS A 234 -14.56 -6.30 -5.11
N ILE A 235 -14.05 -5.41 -5.94
CA ILE A 235 -13.98 -5.64 -7.40
C ILE A 235 -12.69 -6.42 -7.70
N PRO A 236 -12.78 -7.58 -8.36
CA PRO A 236 -11.59 -8.34 -8.76
C PRO A 236 -10.66 -7.51 -9.65
N GLN A 237 -9.36 -7.69 -9.50
CA GLN A 237 -8.32 -6.92 -10.19
C GLN A 237 -8.39 -7.04 -11.72
N ASP A 238 -8.70 -8.22 -12.23
CA ASP A 238 -8.91 -8.48 -13.66
C ASP A 238 -10.14 -7.72 -14.20
N LYS A 239 -11.20 -7.66 -13.42
CA LYS A 239 -12.41 -6.88 -13.77
C LYS A 239 -12.13 -5.37 -13.77
N LEU A 240 -11.37 -4.86 -12.79
CA LEU A 240 -10.93 -3.46 -12.80
C LEU A 240 -10.01 -3.16 -13.98
N ALA A 241 -9.08 -4.05 -14.29
CA ALA A 241 -8.17 -3.88 -15.42
C ALA A 241 -8.95 -3.77 -16.74
N SER A 242 -9.90 -4.69 -16.97
CA SER A 242 -10.77 -4.66 -18.16
C SER A 242 -11.68 -3.42 -18.16
N PHE A 243 -12.30 -3.08 -17.03
CA PHE A 243 -13.16 -1.91 -16.91
C PHE A 243 -12.43 -0.62 -17.29
N PHE A 244 -11.24 -0.38 -16.73
CA PHE A 244 -10.47 0.81 -17.04
C PHE A 244 -9.84 0.77 -18.43
N GLY A 245 -9.25 -0.37 -18.83
CA GLY A 245 -8.49 -0.49 -20.06
C GLY A 245 -9.37 -0.67 -21.29
N ASP A 246 -10.29 -1.62 -21.23
CA ASP A 246 -11.08 -2.02 -22.42
C ASP A 246 -12.32 -1.16 -22.63
N TYR A 247 -12.89 -0.60 -21.55
CA TYR A 247 -14.14 0.16 -21.62
C TYR A 247 -13.92 1.65 -21.33
N LEU A 248 -13.69 2.04 -20.09
CA LEU A 248 -13.80 3.42 -19.65
C LEU A 248 -12.81 4.35 -20.36
N TYR A 249 -11.56 3.92 -20.51
CA TYR A 249 -10.53 4.70 -21.19
C TYR A 249 -10.82 4.85 -22.67
N ARG A 250 -11.23 3.77 -23.34
CA ARG A 250 -11.56 3.82 -24.78
C ARG A 250 -12.75 4.71 -25.05
N ILE A 251 -13.83 4.58 -24.27
CA ILE A 251 -15.01 5.42 -24.42
C ILE A 251 -14.65 6.89 -24.19
N LYS A 252 -13.83 7.20 -23.16
CA LYS A 252 -13.38 8.57 -22.90
C LYS A 252 -12.54 9.13 -24.03
N GLU A 253 -11.69 8.37 -24.66
CA GLU A 253 -10.90 8.79 -25.83
C GLU A 253 -11.79 8.98 -27.06
N TRP A 254 -12.73 8.08 -27.36
CA TRP A 254 -13.64 8.19 -28.48
C TRP A 254 -14.54 9.43 -28.39
N ILE A 255 -15.05 9.75 -27.21
CA ILE A 255 -15.83 10.98 -27.00
C ILE A 255 -15.01 12.23 -27.35
N ASN A 256 -13.70 12.20 -27.12
CA ASN A 256 -12.79 13.28 -27.47
C ASN A 256 -12.23 13.19 -28.91
N GLY A 257 -12.75 12.27 -29.71
CA GLY A 257 -12.31 12.08 -31.10
C GLY A 257 -10.95 11.40 -31.28
N ASN A 258 -10.43 10.79 -30.23
CA ASN A 258 -9.10 10.16 -30.22
C ASN A 258 -9.23 8.65 -30.46
N TRP A 259 -8.26 8.09 -31.21
CA TRP A 259 -8.01 6.65 -31.18
C TRP A 259 -7.33 6.27 -29.86
N SER A 260 -7.74 5.16 -29.26
CA SER A 260 -7.08 4.65 -28.07
C SER A 260 -6.75 3.18 -28.18
N TYR A 261 -5.58 2.83 -27.68
CA TYR A 261 -5.21 1.46 -27.36
C TYR A 261 -5.68 1.13 -25.93
N ASN A 262 -4.84 0.49 -25.12
CA ASN A 262 -5.17 0.19 -23.73
C ASN A 262 -4.65 1.28 -22.78
N LEU A 263 -5.31 1.43 -21.63
CA LEU A 263 -4.80 2.26 -20.55
C LEU A 263 -3.45 1.74 -20.09
N SER A 264 -2.46 2.62 -20.02
CA SER A 264 -1.11 2.34 -19.53
C SER A 264 -0.72 3.31 -18.42
N GLU A 265 0.39 3.05 -17.75
CA GLU A 265 0.94 3.95 -16.73
C GLU A 265 1.24 5.36 -17.28
N HIS A 266 1.57 5.48 -18.57
CA HIS A 266 1.89 6.76 -19.21
C HIS A 266 0.67 7.65 -19.45
N ASN A 267 -0.54 7.09 -19.50
CA ASN A 267 -1.75 7.83 -19.80
C ASN A 267 -2.78 7.87 -18.66
N ILE A 268 -2.41 7.41 -17.45
CA ILE A 268 -3.24 7.53 -16.26
C ILE A 268 -3.59 8.97 -15.88
N TYR A 269 -2.78 9.95 -16.34
CA TYR A 269 -3.03 11.38 -16.07
C TYR A 269 -4.43 11.82 -16.52
N LYS A 270 -5.03 11.14 -17.51
CA LYS A 270 -6.38 11.43 -18.01
C LYS A 270 -7.48 11.13 -16.97
N PHE A 271 -7.16 10.33 -15.95
CA PHE A 271 -8.06 10.05 -14.84
C PHE A 271 -7.64 10.72 -13.54
N LYS A 272 -6.47 11.36 -13.46
CA LYS A 272 -6.04 12.08 -12.24
C LYS A 272 -6.96 13.27 -11.93
N GLY A 273 -7.46 13.94 -12.96
CA GLY A 273 -8.44 14.99 -12.81
C GLY A 273 -7.93 16.26 -12.11
N ILE A 274 -8.85 17.05 -11.59
CA ILE A 274 -8.57 18.29 -10.88
C ILE A 274 -8.23 17.98 -9.44
N ASN A 275 -7.01 18.31 -9.02
CA ASN A 275 -6.57 18.08 -7.64
C ASN A 275 -7.21 19.08 -6.66
N LYS A 276 -7.22 18.75 -5.39
CA LYS A 276 -7.84 19.52 -4.32
C LYS A 276 -7.29 20.95 -4.22
N MET A 277 -6.00 21.13 -4.44
CA MET A 277 -5.31 22.42 -4.29
C MET A 277 -5.41 23.33 -5.51
N ALA A 278 -5.91 22.83 -6.65
CA ALA A 278 -6.05 23.63 -7.85
C ALA A 278 -7.03 24.80 -7.64
N ARG A 279 -6.58 26.03 -7.91
CA ARG A 279 -7.33 27.29 -7.72
C ARG A 279 -7.57 28.06 -9.00
N THR A 280 -7.34 27.46 -10.17
CA THR A 280 -7.65 28.12 -11.46
C THR A 280 -9.16 28.31 -11.60
N PRO A 281 -9.62 29.34 -12.37
CA PRO A 281 -11.06 29.55 -12.64
C PRO A 281 -11.73 28.27 -13.18
N TYR A 282 -11.05 27.55 -14.06
CA TYR A 282 -11.50 26.28 -14.60
C TYR A 282 -11.72 25.24 -13.47
N ALA A 283 -10.74 25.08 -12.58
CA ALA A 283 -10.85 24.15 -11.47
C ALA A 283 -11.98 24.54 -10.50
N GLN A 284 -12.11 25.82 -10.19
CA GLN A 284 -13.17 26.32 -9.31
C GLN A 284 -14.56 26.07 -9.89
N PHE A 285 -14.74 26.32 -11.19
CA PHE A 285 -16.01 26.08 -11.87
C PHE A 285 -16.45 24.62 -11.71
N TYR A 286 -15.59 23.66 -12.06
CA TYR A 286 -15.95 22.25 -11.99
C TYR A 286 -16.10 21.72 -10.56
N LYS A 287 -15.30 22.20 -9.62
CA LYS A 287 -15.48 21.88 -8.20
C LYS A 287 -16.82 22.37 -7.66
N SER A 288 -17.21 23.61 -8.02
CA SER A 288 -18.49 24.17 -7.60
C SER A 288 -19.66 23.44 -8.24
N ALA A 289 -19.56 23.11 -9.52
CA ALA A 289 -20.59 22.34 -10.23
C ALA A 289 -20.78 20.93 -9.60
N PHE A 290 -19.67 20.27 -9.30
CA PHE A 290 -19.69 18.98 -8.63
C PHE A 290 -20.32 19.06 -7.22
N SER A 291 -19.89 20.04 -6.41
CA SER A 291 -20.43 20.25 -5.06
C SER A 291 -21.91 20.57 -5.09
N TYR A 292 -22.37 21.33 -6.09
CA TYR A 292 -23.80 21.61 -6.28
C TYR A 292 -24.60 20.33 -6.59
N ALA A 293 -24.10 19.51 -7.53
CA ALA A 293 -24.75 18.24 -7.86
C ALA A 293 -24.79 17.29 -6.67
N ASP A 294 -23.69 17.17 -5.92
CA ASP A 294 -23.61 16.35 -4.71
C ASP A 294 -24.58 16.83 -3.63
N PHE A 295 -24.68 18.14 -3.43
CA PHE A 295 -25.62 18.77 -2.52
C PHE A 295 -27.06 18.46 -2.90
N ILE A 296 -27.45 18.64 -4.17
CA ILE A 296 -28.81 18.34 -4.66
C ILE A 296 -29.15 16.86 -4.46
N ASN A 297 -28.22 15.97 -4.81
CA ASN A 297 -28.44 14.52 -4.74
C ASN A 297 -28.49 13.99 -3.29
N SER A 298 -27.77 14.66 -2.37
CA SER A 298 -27.74 14.28 -0.94
C SER A 298 -28.84 14.93 -0.10
N SER A 299 -29.42 16.03 -0.59
CA SER A 299 -30.44 16.78 0.15
C SER A 299 -31.83 16.31 -0.27
N ALA A 300 -32.59 15.77 0.69
CA ALA A 300 -34.04 15.65 0.53
C ALA A 300 -34.63 17.09 0.58
N MET A 301 -34.64 17.79 -0.56
CA MET A 301 -35.25 19.11 -0.64
C MET A 301 -36.78 18.98 -0.76
N PRO A 302 -37.53 19.24 0.32
CA PRO A 302 -38.99 19.03 0.31
C PRO A 302 -39.76 20.02 -0.56
N PHE A 303 -39.09 21.08 -1.07
CA PHE A 303 -39.73 22.16 -1.80
C PHE A 303 -39.54 22.13 -3.31
N VAL A 304 -38.75 21.20 -3.84
CA VAL A 304 -38.50 21.07 -5.27
C VAL A 304 -38.92 19.68 -5.74
N SER A 305 -40.25 19.50 -5.80
CA SER A 305 -40.81 18.28 -6.37
C SER A 305 -40.49 18.24 -7.88
N GLY A 306 -39.89 17.16 -8.36
CA GLY A 306 -39.62 16.91 -9.79
C GLY A 306 -38.19 17.10 -10.24
N ILE A 307 -37.24 17.53 -9.40
CA ILE A 307 -35.81 17.45 -9.74
C ILE A 307 -35.41 15.97 -9.67
N ARG A 308 -35.06 15.43 -10.84
CA ARG A 308 -34.38 14.13 -10.91
C ARG A 308 -32.95 14.27 -10.43
N GLU A 309 -32.34 13.18 -10.02
CA GLU A 309 -30.92 13.11 -9.69
C GLU A 309 -30.06 13.82 -10.74
N VAL A 310 -29.23 14.76 -10.31
CA VAL A 310 -28.30 15.46 -11.17
C VAL A 310 -27.10 14.57 -11.42
N ASN A 311 -26.90 14.16 -12.67
CA ASN A 311 -25.73 13.36 -13.00
C ASN A 311 -24.45 14.20 -12.86
N ALA A 312 -23.71 13.95 -11.79
CA ALA A 312 -22.42 14.58 -11.50
C ALA A 312 -21.27 13.97 -12.33
N PHE A 313 -21.50 12.83 -12.97
CA PHE A 313 -20.46 12.05 -13.63
C PHE A 313 -20.67 12.01 -15.14
N GLN A 314 -20.03 12.94 -15.86
CA GLN A 314 -20.02 12.95 -17.33
C GLN A 314 -18.65 12.53 -17.84
N LEU A 315 -18.61 11.73 -18.89
CA LEU A 315 -17.37 11.21 -19.48
C LEU A 315 -16.48 12.29 -20.09
N ASN A 316 -17.09 13.37 -20.58
CA ASN A 316 -16.41 14.51 -21.21
C ASN A 316 -16.00 15.62 -20.22
N THR A 317 -16.44 15.55 -18.97
CA THR A 317 -16.04 16.52 -17.95
C THR A 317 -14.81 16.05 -17.18
N PRO A 318 -14.01 16.97 -16.61
CA PRO A 318 -12.88 16.59 -15.77
C PRO A 318 -13.36 15.91 -14.49
N ILE A 319 -12.63 14.89 -14.10
CA ILE A 319 -12.84 14.20 -12.82
C ILE A 319 -12.33 15.13 -11.71
N ILE A 320 -12.97 15.13 -10.56
CA ILE A 320 -12.42 15.75 -9.35
C ILE A 320 -11.64 14.67 -8.59
N ALA A 321 -10.39 14.99 -8.21
CA ALA A 321 -9.52 14.05 -7.53
C ALA A 321 -10.03 13.74 -6.10
N GLY A 322 -9.69 12.58 -5.60
CA GLY A 322 -10.13 12.09 -4.30
C GLY A 322 -11.39 11.24 -4.37
N LYS A 323 -12.29 11.36 -3.39
CA LYS A 323 -13.52 10.57 -3.29
C LYS A 323 -14.38 10.61 -4.56
N PRO A 324 -14.56 11.76 -5.24
CA PRO A 324 -15.34 11.84 -6.48
C PRO A 324 -14.88 10.87 -7.59
N PHE A 325 -13.58 10.59 -7.68
CA PHE A 325 -13.08 9.59 -8.62
C PHE A 325 -13.59 8.17 -8.29
N PHE A 326 -13.66 7.79 -7.03
CA PHE A 326 -14.16 6.48 -6.63
C PHE A 326 -15.67 6.37 -6.88
N ASP A 327 -16.41 7.45 -6.62
CA ASP A 327 -17.85 7.53 -6.91
C ASP A 327 -18.10 7.45 -8.43
N TYR A 328 -17.30 8.17 -9.24
CA TYR A 328 -17.30 8.10 -10.70
C TYR A 328 -17.02 6.67 -11.21
N THR A 329 -16.00 6.03 -10.65
CA THR A 329 -15.64 4.65 -11.00
C THR A 329 -16.78 3.69 -10.68
N LYS A 330 -17.37 3.79 -9.49
CA LYS A 330 -18.49 2.97 -9.06
C LYS A 330 -19.71 3.16 -9.96
N HIS A 331 -20.02 4.41 -10.31
CA HIS A 331 -21.13 4.75 -11.19
C HIS A 331 -21.01 4.04 -12.55
N TYR A 332 -19.89 4.22 -13.24
CA TYR A 332 -19.70 3.61 -14.56
C TYR A 332 -19.46 2.11 -14.50
N TYR A 333 -18.88 1.60 -13.44
CA TYR A 333 -18.75 0.15 -13.25
C TYR A 333 -20.12 -0.54 -13.08
N ASN A 334 -21.04 0.08 -12.35
CA ASN A 334 -22.41 -0.42 -12.22
C ASN A 334 -23.16 -0.39 -13.56
N ILE A 335 -23.05 0.71 -14.31
CA ILE A 335 -23.63 0.80 -15.67
C ILE A 335 -23.10 -0.35 -16.56
N LEU A 336 -21.78 -0.60 -16.54
CA LEU A 336 -21.19 -1.68 -17.31
C LEU A 336 -21.77 -3.04 -16.89
N LYS A 337 -21.90 -3.27 -15.58
CA LYS A 337 -22.53 -4.49 -15.04
C LYS A 337 -23.96 -4.69 -15.54
N ASP A 338 -24.75 -3.63 -15.48
CA ASP A 338 -26.17 -3.68 -15.90
C ASP A 338 -26.29 -3.98 -17.41
N ILE A 339 -25.41 -3.40 -18.24
CA ILE A 339 -25.38 -3.64 -19.70
C ILE A 339 -24.87 -5.05 -20.01
N SER A 340 -23.89 -5.55 -19.28
CA SER A 340 -23.28 -6.86 -19.52
C SER A 340 -24.06 -8.04 -18.94
N GLY A 341 -25.10 -7.78 -18.15
CA GLY A 341 -25.92 -8.81 -17.52
C GLY A 341 -25.18 -9.65 -16.47
N GLN A 342 -24.12 -9.10 -15.87
CA GLN A 342 -23.27 -9.76 -14.87
C GLN A 342 -23.58 -9.31 -13.45
#